data_8aa34e3a6d21b1b0947d2436e23c130b
#
_entry.id   8aa34e3a6d21b1b0947d2436e23c130b
#
_cell.length_a   1.000
_cell.length_b   1.000
_cell.length_c   1.000
_cell.angle_alpha   90.00
_cell.angle_beta   90.00
_cell.angle_gamma   90.00
#
_symmetry.space_group_name_H-M   'P 1'
#
loop_
_entity.id
_entity.type
_entity.pdbx_description
1 polymer ?
#
loop_
_entity_poly.entity_id
_entity_poly.type
_entity_poly.pdbx_seq_one_letter_code
_entity_poly.pdbx_strand_id
1 'polypeptide(L)'
;MDIHLIKKEFDQFAKFYKEKNIKLALLSLDKILKENPNQTEAIFFSGIIYVQIKNFKEAKNYFLKLIKIKPDSIEGFFNLGMVNYKLDLLDEAIDNFNVVIKLDNSNKDALNNIAKIYKDLNDFDKSKIYYEKCLNLDPKYKNACLGYGGLLLKLNQHNKGLKYLRSGSGFVRFNEDKVEII
;
A
#
# COMPACT_ATOMS: atom_id res chain seq x y z
N MET A 1 27.74 19.77 -0.54
CA MET A 1 26.30 19.57 -0.27
C MET A 1 25.89 20.54 0.83
N ASP A 2 25.03 21.48 0.51
CA ASP A 2 24.56 22.48 1.49
C ASP A 2 23.42 21.89 2.36
N ILE A 3 23.79 21.40 3.57
CA ILE A 3 22.86 20.80 4.53
C ILE A 3 21.79 21.82 4.98
N HIS A 4 22.17 23.11 5.07
CA HIS A 4 21.24 24.17 5.44
C HIS A 4 20.15 24.39 4.40
N LEU A 5 20.52 24.34 3.11
CA LEU A 5 19.57 24.43 2.00
C LEU A 5 18.60 23.27 2.00
N ILE A 6 19.11 22.04 2.14
CA ILE A 6 18.27 20.83 2.19
C ILE A 6 17.27 20.92 3.34
N LYS A 7 17.70 21.29 4.54
CA LYS A 7 16.79 21.45 5.70
C LYS A 7 15.70 22.49 5.41
N LYS A 8 16.10 23.67 4.91
CA LYS A 8 15.16 24.76 4.55
C LYS A 8 14.12 24.28 3.53
N GLU A 9 14.53 23.55 2.49
CA GLU A 9 13.59 23.08 1.48
C GLU A 9 12.68 21.95 2.01
N PHE A 10 13.13 21.11 2.96
CA PHE A 10 12.24 20.18 3.66
C PHE A 10 11.20 20.90 4.52
N ASP A 11 11.56 21.97 5.21
CA ASP A 11 10.61 22.80 5.99
C ASP A 11 9.56 23.44 5.05
N GLN A 12 10.01 23.92 3.89
CA GLN A 12 9.11 24.45 2.85
C GLN A 12 8.18 23.36 2.27
N PHE A 13 8.75 22.20 1.97
CA PHE A 13 7.96 21.03 1.54
C PHE A 13 6.87 20.69 2.56
N ALA A 14 7.21 20.54 3.84
CA ALA A 14 6.27 20.20 4.89
C ALA A 14 5.13 21.25 5.01
N LYS A 15 5.47 22.54 4.91
CA LYS A 15 4.48 23.62 4.88
C LYS A 15 3.54 23.49 3.68
N PHE A 16 4.06 23.43 2.45
CA PHE A 16 3.25 23.37 1.25
C PHE A 16 2.42 22.08 1.16
N TYR A 17 2.97 20.96 1.64
CA TYR A 17 2.24 19.69 1.70
C TYR A 17 1.04 19.77 2.66
N LYS A 18 1.22 20.39 3.83
CA LYS A 18 0.14 20.66 4.81
C LYS A 18 -0.94 21.60 4.21
N GLU A 19 -0.53 22.60 3.45
CA GLU A 19 -1.41 23.54 2.74
C GLU A 19 -2.07 22.91 1.49
N LYS A 20 -1.79 21.62 1.19
CA LYS A 20 -2.24 20.92 -0.01
C LYS A 20 -1.78 21.56 -1.32
N ASN A 21 -0.73 22.38 -1.27
CA ASN A 21 -0.13 22.99 -2.44
C ASN A 21 0.89 22.03 -3.07
N ILE A 22 0.37 21.05 -3.80
CA ILE A 22 1.17 19.95 -4.39
C ILE A 22 2.28 20.46 -5.31
N LYS A 23 2.00 21.50 -6.09
CA LYS A 23 2.97 22.08 -7.03
C LYS A 23 4.20 22.65 -6.31
N LEU A 24 3.99 23.43 -5.26
CA LEU A 24 5.09 24.01 -4.48
C LEU A 24 5.79 22.93 -3.64
N ALA A 25 5.06 21.94 -3.13
CA ALA A 25 5.65 20.82 -2.42
C ALA A 25 6.63 20.04 -3.32
N LEU A 26 6.23 19.70 -4.55
CA LEU A 26 7.12 19.06 -5.54
C LEU A 26 8.33 19.94 -5.89
N LEU A 27 8.13 21.25 -6.05
CA LEU A 27 9.23 22.16 -6.37
C LEU A 27 10.29 22.17 -5.26
N SER A 28 9.90 22.13 -3.99
CA SER A 28 10.84 22.04 -2.87
C SER A 28 11.61 20.71 -2.89
N LEU A 29 10.94 19.59 -3.15
CA LEU A 29 11.58 18.27 -3.29
C LEU A 29 12.55 18.25 -4.49
N ASP A 30 12.18 18.84 -5.62
CA ASP A 30 13.03 18.93 -6.80
C ASP A 30 14.31 19.71 -6.54
N LYS A 31 14.25 20.79 -5.75
CA LYS A 31 15.45 21.55 -5.35
C LYS A 31 16.37 20.68 -4.48
N ILE A 32 15.81 19.92 -3.53
CA ILE A 32 16.58 18.97 -2.73
C ILE A 32 17.27 17.94 -3.62
N LEU A 33 16.54 17.37 -4.59
CA LEU A 33 17.06 16.35 -5.48
C LEU A 33 18.07 16.87 -6.50
N LYS A 34 18.07 18.17 -6.79
CA LYS A 34 19.14 18.83 -7.57
C LYS A 34 20.44 18.92 -6.79
N GLU A 35 20.37 19.24 -5.51
CA GLU A 35 21.54 19.30 -4.63
C GLU A 35 22.05 17.91 -4.22
N ASN A 36 21.12 17.00 -3.94
CA ASN A 36 21.42 15.60 -3.59
C ASN A 36 20.48 14.66 -4.31
N PRO A 37 20.86 14.14 -5.49
CA PRO A 37 20.03 13.23 -6.27
C PRO A 37 19.67 11.92 -5.56
N ASN A 38 20.42 11.56 -4.51
CA ASN A 38 20.24 10.31 -3.76
C ASN A 38 19.60 10.52 -2.38
N GLN A 39 19.01 11.72 -2.14
CA GLN A 39 18.31 11.98 -0.88
C GLN A 39 17.04 11.14 -0.78
N THR A 40 17.10 10.06 0.01
CA THR A 40 16.07 9.01 0.06
C THR A 40 14.71 9.52 0.51
N GLU A 41 14.67 10.44 1.49
CA GLU A 41 13.42 11.04 1.95
C GLU A 41 12.74 11.88 0.86
N ALA A 42 13.53 12.67 0.12
CA ALA A 42 12.97 13.47 -0.97
C ALA A 42 12.45 12.58 -2.11
N ILE A 43 13.16 11.51 -2.44
CA ILE A 43 12.71 10.51 -3.41
C ILE A 43 11.42 9.85 -2.94
N PHE A 44 11.36 9.41 -1.68
CA PHE A 44 10.18 8.78 -1.10
C PHE A 44 8.96 9.71 -1.15
N PHE A 45 9.09 10.94 -0.64
CA PHE A 45 7.97 11.89 -0.64
C PHE A 45 7.53 12.31 -2.04
N SER A 46 8.44 12.42 -3.01
CA SER A 46 8.09 12.62 -4.41
C SER A 46 7.21 11.47 -4.92
N GLY A 47 7.60 10.22 -4.68
CA GLY A 47 6.80 9.05 -5.00
C GLY A 47 5.40 9.10 -4.37
N ILE A 48 5.30 9.43 -3.09
CA ILE A 48 4.01 9.57 -2.37
C ILE A 48 3.12 10.66 -3.00
N ILE A 49 3.69 11.82 -3.34
CA ILE A 49 2.92 12.88 -3.99
C ILE A 49 2.40 12.41 -5.35
N TYR A 50 3.22 11.73 -6.15
CA TYR A 50 2.78 11.21 -7.44
C TYR A 50 1.69 10.14 -7.30
N VAL A 51 1.70 9.32 -6.24
CA VAL A 51 0.56 8.43 -5.91
C VAL A 51 -0.70 9.26 -5.60
N GLN A 52 -0.57 10.31 -4.80
CA GLN A 52 -1.70 11.15 -4.40
C GLN A 52 -2.39 11.83 -5.59
N ILE A 53 -1.61 12.29 -6.58
CA ILE A 53 -2.15 12.88 -7.83
C ILE A 53 -2.45 11.82 -8.91
N LYS A 54 -2.39 10.52 -8.55
CA LYS A 54 -2.66 9.37 -9.41
C LYS A 54 -1.74 9.25 -10.65
N ASN A 55 -0.57 9.89 -10.62
CA ASN A 55 0.47 9.68 -11.63
C ASN A 55 1.33 8.46 -11.24
N PHE A 56 0.75 7.27 -11.39
CA PHE A 56 1.37 6.03 -10.95
C PHE A 56 2.66 5.68 -11.72
N LYS A 57 2.81 6.14 -12.96
CA LYS A 57 4.04 5.93 -13.74
C LYS A 57 5.23 6.66 -13.10
N GLU A 58 5.07 7.94 -12.78
CA GLU A 58 6.12 8.70 -12.09
C GLU A 58 6.37 8.17 -10.66
N ALA A 59 5.31 7.82 -9.93
CA ALA A 59 5.46 7.20 -8.62
C ALA A 59 6.32 5.92 -8.68
N LYS A 60 6.09 5.04 -9.68
CA LYS A 60 6.91 3.83 -9.92
C LYS A 60 8.38 4.19 -10.10
N ASN A 61 8.69 5.20 -10.91
CA ASN A 61 10.07 5.65 -11.16
C ASN A 61 10.77 6.07 -9.86
N TYR A 62 10.10 6.85 -9.01
CA TYR A 62 10.66 7.28 -7.73
C TYR A 62 10.88 6.12 -6.76
N PHE A 63 9.93 5.18 -6.64
CA PHE A 63 10.10 4.04 -5.75
C PHE A 63 11.16 3.05 -6.27
N LEU A 64 11.27 2.86 -7.59
CA LEU A 64 12.38 2.09 -8.19
C LEU A 64 13.74 2.73 -7.87
N LYS A 65 13.83 4.07 -7.96
CA LYS A 65 15.04 4.78 -7.56
C LYS A 65 15.34 4.60 -6.07
N LEU A 66 14.31 4.66 -5.22
CA LEU A 66 14.46 4.49 -3.78
C LEU A 66 15.03 3.11 -3.43
N ILE A 67 14.45 2.02 -3.94
CA ILE A 67 14.91 0.66 -3.63
C ILE A 67 16.27 0.34 -4.24
N LYS A 68 16.67 1.04 -5.31
CA LYS A 68 18.03 0.94 -5.87
C LYS A 68 19.07 1.54 -4.91
N ILE A 69 18.74 2.63 -4.22
CA ILE A 69 19.62 3.30 -3.25
C ILE A 69 19.58 2.59 -1.90
N LYS A 70 18.39 2.16 -1.48
CA LYS A 70 18.12 1.49 -0.20
C LYS A 70 17.41 0.15 -0.44
N PRO A 71 18.17 -0.95 -0.72
CA PRO A 71 17.61 -2.27 -1.07
C PRO A 71 16.86 -2.97 0.07
N ASP A 72 16.93 -2.46 1.28
CA ASP A 72 16.22 -2.94 2.47
C ASP A 72 15.03 -2.04 2.87
N SER A 73 14.62 -1.12 2.00
CA SER A 73 13.50 -0.22 2.28
C SER A 73 12.16 -0.95 2.18
N ILE A 74 11.60 -1.33 3.32
CA ILE A 74 10.26 -1.91 3.42
C ILE A 74 9.23 -0.97 2.81
N GLU A 75 9.30 0.34 3.12
CA GLU A 75 8.38 1.36 2.60
C GLU A 75 8.52 1.52 1.08
N GLY A 76 9.75 1.42 0.55
CA GLY A 76 10.02 1.49 -0.88
C GLY A 76 9.35 0.35 -1.64
N PHE A 77 9.58 -0.89 -1.21
CA PHE A 77 8.97 -2.07 -1.81
C PHE A 77 7.46 -2.11 -1.63
N PHE A 78 6.96 -1.74 -0.44
CA PHE A 78 5.53 -1.72 -0.18
C PHE A 78 4.80 -0.74 -1.13
N ASN A 79 5.29 0.50 -1.24
CA ASN A 79 4.69 1.49 -2.11
C ASN A 79 4.85 1.14 -3.60
N LEU A 80 5.98 0.54 -3.99
CA LEU A 80 6.15 0.02 -5.35
C LEU A 80 5.14 -1.08 -5.67
N GLY A 81 4.90 -2.01 -4.73
CA GLY A 81 3.86 -3.04 -4.84
C GLY A 81 2.47 -2.42 -5.00
N MET A 82 2.14 -1.41 -4.19
CA MET A 82 0.88 -0.68 -4.30
C MET A 82 0.71 0.03 -5.66
N VAL A 83 1.77 0.65 -6.15
CA VAL A 83 1.77 1.34 -7.45
C VAL A 83 1.65 0.34 -8.60
N ASN A 84 2.39 -0.78 -8.55
CA ASN A 84 2.28 -1.83 -9.54
C ASN A 84 0.86 -2.42 -9.58
N TYR A 85 0.22 -2.64 -8.42
CA TYR A 85 -1.18 -3.05 -8.36
C TYR A 85 -2.12 -2.02 -9.04
N LYS A 86 -1.87 -0.71 -8.85
CA LYS A 86 -2.66 0.35 -9.50
C LYS A 86 -2.42 0.45 -11.01
N LEU A 87 -1.29 -0.04 -11.50
CA LEU A 87 -0.94 -0.13 -12.92
C LEU A 87 -1.34 -1.46 -13.55
N ASP A 88 -2.06 -2.33 -12.81
CA ASP A 88 -2.44 -3.68 -13.22
C ASP A 88 -1.24 -4.62 -13.51
N LEU A 89 -0.09 -4.32 -12.92
CA LEU A 89 1.12 -5.13 -12.98
C LEU A 89 1.12 -6.09 -11.78
N LEU A 90 0.21 -7.07 -11.82
CA LEU A 90 -0.16 -7.86 -10.64
C LEU A 90 0.98 -8.77 -10.16
N ASP A 91 1.72 -9.39 -11.07
CA ASP A 91 2.87 -10.26 -10.73
C ASP A 91 3.98 -9.44 -10.06
N GLU A 92 4.33 -8.28 -10.65
CA GLU A 92 5.33 -7.37 -10.07
C GLU A 92 4.87 -6.85 -8.69
N ALA A 93 3.58 -6.62 -8.49
CA ALA A 93 3.05 -6.21 -7.21
C ALA A 93 3.23 -7.31 -6.14
N ILE A 94 2.93 -8.57 -6.49
CA ILE A 94 3.14 -9.73 -5.61
C ILE A 94 4.62 -9.87 -5.26
N ASP A 95 5.52 -9.75 -6.23
CA ASP A 95 6.97 -9.85 -6.01
C ASP A 95 7.45 -8.79 -5.01
N ASN A 96 7.02 -7.54 -5.17
CA ASN A 96 7.40 -6.47 -4.24
C ASN A 96 6.85 -6.71 -2.83
N PHE A 97 5.60 -7.16 -2.68
CA PHE A 97 5.05 -7.50 -1.36
C PHE A 97 5.73 -8.73 -0.75
N ASN A 98 6.18 -9.69 -1.55
CA ASN A 98 6.98 -10.82 -1.05
C ASN A 98 8.34 -10.36 -0.52
N VAL A 99 8.98 -9.36 -1.14
CA VAL A 99 10.18 -8.73 -0.56
C VAL A 99 9.88 -8.09 0.79
N VAL A 100 8.74 -7.36 0.89
CA VAL A 100 8.31 -6.78 2.19
C VAL A 100 8.16 -7.88 3.25
N ILE A 101 7.49 -9.00 2.94
CA ILE A 101 7.30 -10.12 3.89
C ILE A 101 8.64 -10.79 4.24
N LYS A 102 9.60 -10.83 3.32
CA LYS A 102 10.95 -11.34 3.59
C LYS A 102 11.73 -10.46 4.55
N LEU A 103 11.56 -9.13 4.46
CA LEU A 103 12.21 -8.14 5.33
C LEU A 103 11.48 -8.02 6.69
N ASP A 104 10.14 -8.13 6.68
CA ASP A 104 9.26 -8.10 7.86
C ASP A 104 8.17 -9.16 7.71
N ASN A 105 8.36 -10.31 8.32
CA ASN A 105 7.43 -11.45 8.23
C ASN A 105 6.10 -11.23 8.96
N SER A 106 5.99 -10.16 9.77
CA SER A 106 4.79 -9.75 10.47
C SER A 106 3.98 -8.66 9.74
N ASN A 107 4.37 -8.31 8.53
CA ASN A 107 3.72 -7.25 7.76
C ASN A 107 2.34 -7.66 7.25
N LYS A 108 1.32 -7.37 8.05
CA LYS A 108 -0.08 -7.71 7.76
C LYS A 108 -0.61 -7.03 6.50
N ASP A 109 -0.15 -5.81 6.24
CA ASP A 109 -0.57 -5.04 5.06
C ASP A 109 -0.10 -5.71 3.77
N ALA A 110 1.14 -6.18 3.73
CA ALA A 110 1.67 -6.90 2.56
C ALA A 110 0.93 -8.23 2.33
N LEU A 111 0.71 -9.02 3.40
CA LEU A 111 -0.06 -10.27 3.32
C LEU A 111 -1.49 -10.02 2.81
N ASN A 112 -2.16 -9.01 3.35
CA ASN A 112 -3.52 -8.65 2.92
C ASN A 112 -3.58 -8.18 1.46
N ASN A 113 -2.57 -7.42 1.00
CA ASN A 113 -2.53 -6.97 -0.39
C ASN A 113 -2.28 -8.13 -1.36
N ILE A 114 -1.39 -9.07 -1.04
CA ILE A 114 -1.22 -10.30 -1.86
C ILE A 114 -2.52 -11.09 -1.91
N ALA A 115 -3.19 -11.30 -0.76
CA ALA A 115 -4.48 -11.98 -0.72
C ALA A 115 -5.52 -11.31 -1.63
N LYS A 116 -5.57 -9.99 -1.63
CA LYS A 116 -6.46 -9.21 -2.50
C LYS A 116 -6.12 -9.39 -3.97
N ILE A 117 -4.84 -9.35 -4.34
CA ILE A 117 -4.40 -9.57 -5.73
C ILE A 117 -4.81 -10.96 -6.20
N TYR A 118 -4.56 -12.02 -5.42
CA TYR A 118 -4.99 -13.37 -5.79
C TYR A 118 -6.52 -13.51 -5.90
N LYS A 119 -7.28 -12.79 -5.06
CA LYS A 119 -8.74 -12.72 -5.21
C LYS A 119 -9.16 -12.08 -6.53
N ASP A 120 -8.48 -11.00 -6.94
CA ASP A 120 -8.76 -10.30 -8.20
C ASP A 120 -8.37 -11.18 -9.42
N LEU A 121 -7.32 -11.99 -9.29
CA LEU A 121 -6.92 -13.02 -10.26
C LEU A 121 -7.83 -14.26 -10.25
N ASN A 122 -8.84 -14.34 -9.37
CA ASN A 122 -9.69 -15.50 -9.10
C ASN A 122 -8.94 -16.77 -8.62
N ASP A 123 -7.69 -16.64 -8.17
CA ASP A 123 -6.95 -17.69 -7.46
C ASP A 123 -7.38 -17.68 -5.98
N PHE A 124 -8.58 -18.23 -5.74
CA PHE A 124 -9.22 -18.19 -4.43
C PHE A 124 -8.47 -19.01 -3.37
N ASP A 125 -7.79 -20.07 -3.79
CA ASP A 125 -7.01 -20.91 -2.88
C ASP A 125 -5.80 -20.15 -2.32
N LYS A 126 -5.02 -19.50 -3.17
CA LYS A 126 -3.92 -18.65 -2.71
C LYS A 126 -4.44 -17.45 -1.93
N SER A 127 -5.50 -16.80 -2.39
CA SER A 127 -6.12 -15.68 -1.66
C SER A 127 -6.46 -16.08 -0.23
N LYS A 128 -7.12 -17.25 -0.04
CA LYS A 128 -7.46 -17.79 1.28
C LYS A 128 -6.22 -17.98 2.15
N ILE A 129 -5.18 -18.64 1.62
CA ILE A 129 -3.92 -18.86 2.35
C ILE A 129 -3.34 -17.56 2.90
N TYR A 130 -3.28 -16.52 2.07
CA TYR A 130 -2.68 -15.24 2.50
C TYR A 130 -3.57 -14.46 3.48
N TYR A 131 -4.91 -14.50 3.33
CA TYR A 131 -5.80 -13.95 4.37
C TYR A 131 -5.66 -14.69 5.70
N GLU A 132 -5.57 -16.02 5.69
CA GLU A 132 -5.37 -16.82 6.90
C GLU A 132 -4.02 -16.51 7.56
N LYS A 133 -2.94 -16.38 6.79
CA LYS A 133 -1.64 -15.93 7.33
C LYS A 133 -1.75 -14.55 8.01
N CYS A 134 -2.43 -13.60 7.38
CA CYS A 134 -2.65 -12.27 7.93
C CYS A 134 -3.47 -12.33 9.25
N LEU A 135 -4.55 -13.10 9.27
CA LEU A 135 -5.44 -13.24 10.43
C LEU A 135 -4.83 -14.08 11.56
N ASN A 136 -3.86 -14.94 11.29
CA ASN A 136 -3.06 -15.62 12.31
C ASN A 136 -2.17 -14.62 13.07
N LEU A 137 -1.66 -13.58 12.40
CA LEU A 137 -0.90 -12.50 13.04
C LEU A 137 -1.80 -11.56 13.84
N ASP A 138 -2.98 -11.24 13.28
CA ASP A 138 -3.96 -10.36 13.93
C ASP A 138 -5.38 -10.79 13.56
N PRO A 139 -6.05 -11.58 14.42
CA PRO A 139 -7.41 -12.07 14.15
C PRO A 139 -8.48 -10.98 13.97
N LYS A 140 -8.16 -9.73 14.36
CA LYS A 140 -9.07 -8.58 14.25
C LYS A 140 -8.61 -7.55 13.21
N TYR A 141 -7.60 -7.90 12.39
CA TYR A 141 -7.12 -6.98 11.36
C TYR A 141 -8.25 -6.68 10.35
N LYS A 142 -8.80 -5.48 10.45
CA LYS A 142 -10.03 -5.06 9.77
C LYS A 142 -10.03 -5.37 8.28
N ASN A 143 -8.95 -5.00 7.58
CA ASN A 143 -8.88 -5.16 6.13
C ASN A 143 -8.91 -6.64 5.70
N ALA A 144 -8.21 -7.51 6.43
CA ALA A 144 -8.22 -8.95 6.15
C ALA A 144 -9.58 -9.57 6.52
N CYS A 145 -10.20 -9.18 7.65
CA CYS A 145 -11.53 -9.65 8.00
C CYS A 145 -12.56 -9.31 6.91
N LEU A 146 -12.54 -8.08 6.39
CA LEU A 146 -13.44 -7.66 5.32
C LEU A 146 -13.13 -8.38 4.00
N GLY A 147 -11.84 -8.47 3.63
CA GLY A 147 -11.41 -9.13 2.40
C GLY A 147 -11.72 -10.63 2.38
N TYR A 148 -11.38 -11.32 3.49
CA TYR A 148 -11.62 -12.74 3.65
C TYR A 148 -13.10 -13.09 3.80
N GLY A 149 -13.83 -12.28 4.56
CA GLY A 149 -15.27 -12.43 4.68
C GLY A 149 -15.96 -12.35 3.32
N GLY A 150 -15.61 -11.35 2.50
CA GLY A 150 -16.13 -11.22 1.14
C GLY A 150 -15.73 -12.40 0.22
N LEU A 151 -14.50 -12.90 0.35
CA LEU A 151 -14.06 -14.10 -0.37
C LEU A 151 -14.90 -15.33 0.01
N LEU A 152 -15.11 -15.55 1.31
CA LEU A 152 -15.90 -16.69 1.80
C LEU A 152 -17.36 -16.63 1.35
N LEU A 153 -17.97 -15.44 1.26
CA LEU A 153 -19.31 -15.27 0.69
C LEU A 153 -19.31 -15.69 -0.79
N LYS A 154 -18.32 -15.28 -1.57
CA LYS A 154 -18.17 -15.65 -2.98
C LYS A 154 -18.02 -17.18 -3.17
N LEU A 155 -17.44 -17.86 -2.17
CA LEU A 155 -17.27 -19.31 -2.11
C LEU A 155 -18.48 -20.05 -1.48
N ASN A 156 -19.61 -19.40 -1.32
CA ASN A 156 -20.84 -19.94 -0.69
C ASN A 156 -20.65 -20.35 0.79
N GLN A 157 -19.59 -19.91 1.45
CA GLN A 157 -19.35 -20.18 2.88
C GLN A 157 -19.96 -19.06 3.75
N HIS A 158 -21.27 -18.86 3.63
CA HIS A 158 -22.00 -17.70 4.18
C HIS A 158 -21.76 -17.51 5.68
N ASN A 159 -21.95 -18.54 6.51
CA ASN A 159 -21.84 -18.42 7.97
C ASN A 159 -20.43 -17.95 8.40
N LYS A 160 -19.37 -18.50 7.77
CA LYS A 160 -17.99 -18.09 8.05
C LYS A 160 -17.72 -16.68 7.53
N GLY A 161 -18.16 -16.39 6.30
CA GLY A 161 -17.98 -15.07 5.69
C GLY A 161 -18.59 -13.96 6.53
N LEU A 162 -19.83 -14.14 6.98
CA LEU A 162 -20.53 -13.18 7.84
C LEU A 162 -19.84 -12.97 9.19
N LYS A 163 -19.28 -14.04 9.78
CA LYS A 163 -18.50 -13.92 11.03
C LYS A 163 -17.29 -12.98 10.84
N TYR A 164 -16.53 -13.14 9.76
CA TYR A 164 -15.38 -12.28 9.47
C TYR A 164 -15.80 -10.85 9.12
N LEU A 165 -16.85 -10.67 8.31
CA LEU A 165 -17.38 -9.33 7.99
C LEU A 165 -17.78 -8.58 9.26
N ARG A 166 -18.49 -9.24 10.19
CA ARG A 166 -18.85 -8.66 11.47
C ARG A 166 -17.65 -8.29 12.33
N SER A 167 -16.58 -9.12 12.31
CA SER A 167 -15.35 -8.81 13.02
C SER A 167 -14.61 -7.61 12.43
N GLY A 168 -14.72 -7.36 11.12
CA GLY A 168 -14.05 -6.25 10.44
C GLY A 168 -14.83 -4.93 10.45
N SER A 169 -16.15 -4.97 10.40
CA SER A 169 -17.02 -3.78 10.29
C SER A 169 -17.80 -3.43 11.55
N GLY A 170 -17.95 -4.39 12.47
CA GLY A 170 -18.81 -4.26 13.64
C GLY A 170 -20.30 -4.50 13.35
N PHE A 171 -20.80 -4.15 12.17
CA PHE A 171 -22.19 -4.34 11.78
C PHE A 171 -22.31 -4.84 10.33
N VAL A 172 -23.27 -5.75 10.14
CA VAL A 172 -23.65 -6.26 8.81
C VAL A 172 -25.16 -6.16 8.73
N ARG A 173 -25.67 -5.40 7.75
CA ARG A 173 -27.11 -5.30 7.47
C ARG A 173 -27.44 -6.22 6.30
N PHE A 174 -28.54 -6.96 6.43
CA PHE A 174 -29.12 -7.76 5.36
C PHE A 174 -30.29 -6.98 4.76
N ASN A 175 -30.19 -6.63 3.48
CA ASN A 175 -31.34 -6.22 2.66
C ASN A 175 -31.71 -7.41 1.76
N GLU A 176 -32.93 -7.43 1.24
CA GLU A 176 -33.51 -8.58 0.54
C GLU A 176 -32.61 -9.18 -0.54
N ASP A 177 -31.71 -8.40 -1.16
CA ASP A 177 -30.81 -8.85 -2.22
C ASP A 177 -29.31 -8.57 -1.98
N LYS A 178 -28.92 -7.92 -0.88
CA LYS A 178 -27.52 -7.49 -0.64
C LYS A 178 -27.13 -7.54 0.83
N VAL A 179 -25.86 -7.88 1.05
CA VAL A 179 -25.18 -7.71 2.35
C VAL A 179 -24.48 -6.36 2.32
N GLU A 180 -24.95 -5.43 3.16
CA GLU A 180 -24.33 -4.12 3.34
C GLU A 180 -23.46 -4.12 4.60
N ILE A 181 -22.25 -3.58 4.48
CA ILE A 181 -21.33 -3.34 5.58
C ILE A 181 -21.54 -1.88 6.02
N ILE A 182 -21.96 -1.68 7.28
CA ILE A 182 -22.20 -0.35 7.87
C ILE A 182 -21.05 0.05 8.77
#